data_7dd29d8ef87f53565c4178e54d56b146
#
_entry.id   7dd29d8ef87f53565c4178e54d56b146
#
_cell.length_a   1.000
_cell.length_b   1.000
_cell.length_c   1.000
_cell.angle_alpha   90.00
_cell.angle_beta   90.00
_cell.angle_gamma   90.00
#
_symmetry.space_group_name_H-M   'P 1'
#
loop_
_entity.id
_entity.type
_entity.pdbx_description
1 polymer ?
#
loop_
_entity_poly.entity_id
_entity_poly.type
_entity_poly.pdbx_seq_one_letter_code
_entity_poly.pdbx_strand_id
1 'polypeptide(L)'
;LVERLNKEGHKAFHVKYPVYNIEPTGSFLNSVLRNKDGQKISEDELQLWFILNRYQYQSKLKELLEQGYLVIAEDYVGTGIAWGVAKGLDLDWCESANKHLIKEDLAVLIHGQRDLAAVEEGHVHEENEELVDKCAEVFSNLAEKYDWERVKLQDKIEDTAKLLYETISRFLN
;
A
#
# COMPACT_ATOMS: atom_id res chain seq x y z
N LEU A 1 -0.11 -3.53 15.35
CA LEU A 1 1.18 -2.88 15.21
C LEU A 1 1.17 -1.49 15.84
N VAL A 2 0.38 -0.54 15.32
CA VAL A 2 0.32 0.86 15.79
C VAL A 2 0.02 0.98 17.29
N GLU A 3 -0.95 0.23 17.79
CA GLU A 3 -1.26 0.21 19.23
C GLU A 3 -0.05 -0.21 20.08
N ARG A 4 0.72 -1.20 19.61
CA ARG A 4 1.92 -1.67 20.32
C ARG A 4 3.01 -0.59 20.33
N LEU A 5 3.28 0.03 19.18
CA LEU A 5 4.23 1.14 19.06
C LEU A 5 3.85 2.30 20.00
N ASN A 6 2.57 2.66 20.05
CA ASN A 6 2.07 3.71 20.94
C ASN A 6 2.21 3.33 22.42
N LYS A 7 1.99 2.08 22.81
CA LYS A 7 2.20 1.59 24.20
C LYS A 7 3.67 1.66 24.62
N GLU A 8 4.59 1.59 23.67
CA GLU A 8 6.04 1.66 23.93
C GLU A 8 6.59 3.09 23.84
N GLY A 9 5.70 4.09 23.71
CA GLY A 9 6.06 5.52 23.76
C GLY A 9 6.32 6.18 22.41
N HIS A 10 6.17 5.45 21.30
CA HIS A 10 6.21 6.07 19.98
C HIS A 10 4.90 6.79 19.68
N LYS A 11 4.96 7.86 18.90
CA LYS A 11 3.76 8.50 18.32
C LYS A 11 3.45 7.82 16.98
N ALA A 12 2.79 6.67 16.97
CA ALA A 12 2.49 5.94 15.75
C ALA A 12 1.09 6.28 15.22
N PHE A 13 0.97 6.45 13.89
CA PHE A 13 -0.27 6.73 13.18
C PHE A 13 -0.40 5.80 11.97
N HIS A 14 -1.61 5.27 11.72
CA HIS A 14 -1.91 4.43 10.57
C HIS A 14 -2.65 5.22 9.49
N VAL A 15 -2.25 5.05 8.25
CA VAL A 15 -2.98 5.50 7.08
C VAL A 15 -3.04 4.39 6.04
N LYS A 16 -4.25 4.12 5.54
CA LYS A 16 -4.46 3.20 4.41
C LYS A 16 -4.79 3.98 3.15
N TYR A 17 -4.13 3.62 2.04
CA TYR A 17 -4.43 4.17 0.72
C TYR A 17 -5.23 3.16 -0.13
N PRO A 18 -6.13 3.66 -1.02
CA PRO A 18 -6.49 5.06 -1.15
C PRO A 18 -7.25 5.59 0.08
N VAL A 19 -7.03 6.86 0.38
CA VAL A 19 -7.76 7.54 1.46
C VAL A 19 -9.15 7.90 0.95
N TYR A 20 -10.17 7.11 1.31
CA TYR A 20 -11.52 7.23 0.76
C TYR A 20 -12.31 8.46 1.26
N ASN A 21 -11.95 9.04 2.40
CA ASN A 21 -12.66 10.15 3.01
C ASN A 21 -12.12 11.53 2.60
N ILE A 22 -11.38 11.63 1.50
CA ILE A 22 -10.95 12.90 0.90
C ILE A 22 -11.55 13.09 -0.49
N GLU A 23 -12.06 14.28 -0.77
CA GLU A 23 -12.70 14.61 -2.04
C GLU A 23 -11.77 15.41 -2.95
N PRO A 24 -11.88 15.21 -4.30
CA PRO A 24 -12.81 14.33 -5.01
C PRO A 24 -12.29 12.91 -5.23
N THR A 25 -11.03 12.60 -4.88
CA THR A 25 -10.39 11.34 -5.28
C THR A 25 -10.91 10.14 -4.50
N GLY A 26 -11.24 10.31 -3.23
CA GLY A 26 -11.69 9.20 -2.37
C GLY A 26 -13.01 8.61 -2.83
N SER A 27 -14.02 9.44 -3.05
CA SER A 27 -15.34 9.01 -3.54
C SER A 27 -15.26 8.41 -4.94
N PHE A 28 -14.45 9.01 -5.83
CA PHE A 28 -14.25 8.49 -7.18
C PHE A 28 -13.62 7.10 -7.15
N LEU A 29 -12.49 6.93 -6.46
CA LEU A 29 -11.82 5.63 -6.35
C LEU A 29 -12.72 4.57 -5.72
N ASN A 30 -13.45 4.93 -4.66
CA ASN A 30 -14.41 4.02 -4.05
C ASN A 30 -15.48 3.55 -5.05
N SER A 31 -15.98 4.46 -5.89
CA SER A 31 -16.99 4.14 -6.91
C SER A 31 -16.44 3.23 -8.01
N VAL A 32 -15.18 3.43 -8.43
CA VAL A 32 -14.54 2.61 -9.47
C VAL A 32 -14.22 1.21 -8.95
N LEU A 33 -13.60 1.12 -7.76
CA LEU A 33 -13.13 -0.15 -7.21
C LEU A 33 -14.26 -1.07 -6.75
N ARG A 34 -15.44 -0.53 -6.44
CA ARG A 34 -16.63 -1.29 -6.02
C ARG A 34 -17.72 -1.36 -7.09
N ASN A 35 -17.36 -1.04 -8.35
CA ASN A 35 -18.31 -1.11 -9.46
C ASN A 35 -18.53 -2.56 -9.89
N LYS A 36 -19.74 -3.08 -9.65
CA LYS A 36 -20.13 -4.45 -10.02
C LYS A 36 -20.09 -4.71 -11.55
N ASP A 37 -20.17 -3.66 -12.36
CA ASP A 37 -20.07 -3.76 -13.83
C ASP A 37 -18.61 -3.76 -14.32
N GLY A 38 -17.64 -3.83 -13.41
CA GLY A 38 -16.22 -3.77 -13.70
C GLY A 38 -15.67 -2.34 -13.88
N GLN A 39 -14.38 -2.25 -14.10
CA GLN A 39 -13.68 -0.99 -14.32
C GLN A 39 -14.02 -0.41 -15.70
N LYS A 40 -14.46 0.86 -15.74
CA LYS A 40 -14.84 1.56 -16.98
C LYS A 40 -13.82 2.57 -17.47
N ILE A 41 -12.73 2.76 -16.71
CA ILE A 41 -11.63 3.66 -17.05
C ILE A 41 -10.37 2.83 -17.39
N SER A 42 -9.44 3.41 -18.11
CA SER A 42 -8.17 2.77 -18.44
C SER A 42 -7.29 2.58 -17.19
N GLU A 43 -6.31 1.68 -17.27
CA GLU A 43 -5.41 1.41 -16.13
C GLU A 43 -4.51 2.60 -15.80
N ASP A 44 -4.01 3.30 -16.80
CA ASP A 44 -3.23 4.51 -16.62
C ASP A 44 -4.05 5.63 -15.97
N GLU A 45 -5.31 5.83 -16.40
CA GLU A 45 -6.22 6.77 -15.74
C GLU A 45 -6.45 6.39 -14.28
N LEU A 46 -6.72 5.12 -13.98
CA LEU A 46 -6.91 4.66 -12.60
C LEU A 46 -5.66 4.92 -11.75
N GLN A 47 -4.47 4.65 -12.28
CA GLN A 47 -3.22 4.93 -11.57
C GLN A 47 -3.04 6.42 -11.29
N LEU A 48 -3.38 7.31 -12.24
CA LEU A 48 -3.35 8.76 -12.00
C LEU A 48 -4.30 9.18 -10.87
N TRP A 49 -5.47 8.56 -10.75
CA TRP A 49 -6.38 8.82 -9.64
C TRP A 49 -5.81 8.36 -8.29
N PHE A 50 -5.13 7.21 -8.24
CA PHE A 50 -4.42 6.76 -7.02
C PHE A 50 -3.29 7.71 -6.65
N ILE A 51 -2.52 8.17 -7.62
CA ILE A 51 -1.44 9.14 -7.42
C ILE A 51 -2.00 10.45 -6.90
N LEU A 52 -3.07 10.96 -7.50
CA LEU A 52 -3.73 12.19 -7.06
C LEU A 52 -4.27 12.09 -5.62
N ASN A 53 -4.81 10.93 -5.23
CA ASN A 53 -5.26 10.67 -3.87
C ASN A 53 -4.10 10.77 -2.86
N ARG A 54 -2.93 10.21 -3.19
CA ARG A 54 -1.71 10.35 -2.38
C ARG A 54 -1.26 11.80 -2.29
N TYR A 55 -1.30 12.56 -3.39
CA TYR A 55 -0.98 13.99 -3.39
C TYR A 55 -1.94 14.80 -2.53
N GLN A 56 -3.23 14.55 -2.59
CA GLN A 56 -4.21 15.25 -1.74
C GLN A 56 -3.96 15.02 -0.24
N TYR A 57 -3.55 13.81 0.14
CA TYR A 57 -3.23 13.51 1.54
C TYR A 57 -1.81 13.96 1.95
N GLN A 58 -0.93 14.28 1.01
CA GLN A 58 0.49 14.53 1.28
C GLN A 58 0.73 15.70 2.25
N SER A 59 -0.08 16.75 2.23
CA SER A 59 0.04 17.83 3.19
C SER A 59 -0.20 17.36 4.62
N LYS A 60 -1.22 16.50 4.81
CA LYS A 60 -1.50 15.89 6.12
C LYS A 60 -0.41 14.93 6.55
N LEU A 61 0.15 14.15 5.62
CA LEU A 61 1.28 13.29 5.89
C LEU A 61 2.50 14.09 6.38
N LYS A 62 2.81 15.23 5.73
CA LYS A 62 3.89 16.14 6.16
C LYS A 62 3.67 16.68 7.56
N GLU A 63 2.47 17.15 7.86
CA GLU A 63 2.13 17.64 9.22
C GLU A 63 2.37 16.56 10.28
N LEU A 64 1.97 15.31 10.03
CA LEU A 64 2.18 14.20 10.96
C LEU A 64 3.68 13.94 11.17
N LEU A 65 4.47 13.90 10.10
CA LEU A 65 5.92 13.70 10.19
C LEU A 65 6.61 14.84 10.94
N GLU A 66 6.24 16.11 10.67
CA GLU A 66 6.76 17.29 11.38
C GLU A 66 6.41 17.30 12.87
N GLN A 67 5.27 16.69 13.25
CA GLN A 67 4.86 16.49 14.64
C GLN A 67 5.55 15.29 15.31
N GLY A 68 6.44 14.61 14.59
CA GLY A 68 7.21 13.45 15.08
C GLY A 68 6.41 12.16 15.14
N TYR A 69 5.36 12.02 14.31
CA TYR A 69 4.67 10.74 14.19
C TYR A 69 5.47 9.75 13.34
N LEU A 70 5.50 8.51 13.78
CA LEU A 70 5.85 7.35 12.97
C LEU A 70 4.61 6.96 12.16
N VAL A 71 4.60 7.23 10.87
CA VAL A 71 3.44 6.95 10.02
C VAL A 71 3.59 5.57 9.39
N ILE A 72 2.66 4.67 9.70
CA ILE A 72 2.53 3.36 9.09
C ILE A 72 1.56 3.49 7.92
N ALA A 73 2.11 3.56 6.70
CA ALA A 73 1.34 3.68 5.47
C ALA A 73 1.07 2.28 4.88
N GLU A 74 -0.19 1.90 4.77
CA GLU A 74 -0.64 0.69 4.09
C GLU A 74 -1.04 1.03 2.65
N ASP A 75 -0.64 0.18 1.68
CA ASP A 75 -0.96 0.32 0.25
C ASP A 75 -0.46 1.65 -0.38
N TYR A 76 0.74 2.08 0.00
CA TYR A 76 1.33 3.32 -0.51
C TYR A 76 1.86 3.19 -1.95
N VAL A 77 2.95 3.86 -2.29
CA VAL A 77 3.49 3.98 -3.66
C VAL A 77 3.82 2.61 -4.25
N GLY A 78 4.50 1.75 -3.50
CA GLY A 78 4.91 0.42 -3.98
C GLY A 78 3.73 -0.44 -4.41
N THR A 79 2.62 -0.40 -3.68
CA THR A 79 1.38 -1.12 -4.04
C THR A 79 0.80 -0.58 -5.36
N GLY A 80 0.75 0.74 -5.53
CA GLY A 80 0.26 1.32 -6.79
C GLY A 80 1.11 0.91 -8.00
N ILE A 81 2.44 0.93 -7.87
CA ILE A 81 3.36 0.49 -8.91
C ILE A 81 3.15 -1.00 -9.22
N ALA A 82 3.09 -1.85 -8.19
CA ALA A 82 2.92 -3.29 -8.38
C ALA A 82 1.64 -3.65 -9.14
N TRP A 83 0.51 -3.09 -8.74
CA TRP A 83 -0.77 -3.30 -9.43
C TRP A 83 -0.77 -2.72 -10.85
N GLY A 84 -0.20 -1.52 -11.06
CA GLY A 84 -0.10 -0.93 -12.39
C GLY A 84 0.68 -1.81 -13.35
N VAL A 85 1.87 -2.28 -12.95
CA VAL A 85 2.72 -3.16 -13.76
C VAL A 85 2.06 -4.53 -13.98
N ALA A 86 1.44 -5.13 -12.95
CA ALA A 86 0.71 -6.39 -13.08
C ALA A 86 -0.41 -6.31 -14.12
N LYS A 87 -1.03 -5.15 -14.27
CA LYS A 87 -2.07 -4.85 -15.26
C LYS A 87 -1.52 -4.39 -16.61
N GLY A 88 -0.21 -4.38 -16.80
CA GLY A 88 0.46 -4.15 -18.08
C GLY A 88 0.96 -2.74 -18.33
N LEU A 89 0.96 -1.87 -17.33
CA LEU A 89 1.59 -0.57 -17.44
C LEU A 89 3.12 -0.68 -17.41
N ASP A 90 3.78 0.27 -18.05
CA ASP A 90 5.22 0.38 -18.03
C ASP A 90 5.76 0.77 -16.64
N LEU A 91 6.81 0.09 -16.18
CA LEU A 91 7.38 0.31 -14.86
C LEU A 91 7.98 1.72 -14.72
N ASP A 92 8.73 2.18 -15.73
CA ASP A 92 9.37 3.50 -15.71
C ASP A 92 8.33 4.62 -15.66
N TRP A 93 7.20 4.41 -16.35
CA TRP A 93 6.07 5.32 -16.29
C TRP A 93 5.48 5.36 -14.87
N CYS A 94 5.20 4.19 -14.28
CA CYS A 94 4.64 4.11 -12.92
C CYS A 94 5.56 4.78 -11.89
N GLU A 95 6.87 4.54 -11.98
CA GLU A 95 7.87 5.16 -11.09
C GLU A 95 7.93 6.68 -11.29
N SER A 96 7.99 7.13 -12.55
CA SER A 96 8.07 8.56 -12.90
C SER A 96 6.85 9.34 -12.43
N ALA A 97 5.66 8.75 -12.53
CA ALA A 97 4.42 9.37 -12.10
C ALA A 97 4.34 9.55 -10.58
N ASN A 98 4.99 8.68 -9.80
CA ASN A 98 5.03 8.74 -8.34
C ASN A 98 6.24 9.49 -7.76
N LYS A 99 7.23 9.87 -8.56
CA LYS A 99 8.57 10.36 -8.13
C LYS A 99 8.58 11.57 -7.19
N HIS A 100 7.52 12.36 -7.17
CA HIS A 100 7.43 13.57 -6.32
C HIS A 100 6.61 13.38 -5.04
N LEU A 101 6.11 12.16 -4.81
CA LEU A 101 5.51 11.80 -3.53
C LEU A 101 6.61 11.64 -2.47
N ILE A 102 6.25 11.80 -1.20
CA ILE A 102 7.17 11.54 -0.09
C ILE A 102 7.60 10.08 -0.18
N LYS A 103 8.92 9.86 -0.18
CA LYS A 103 9.48 8.52 -0.16
C LYS A 103 9.40 7.95 1.24
N GLU A 104 9.07 6.66 1.34
CA GLU A 104 9.14 5.90 2.58
C GLU A 104 10.60 5.75 3.06
N ASP A 105 10.82 5.81 4.37
CA ASP A 105 12.12 5.56 5.00
C ASP A 105 12.37 4.05 5.13
N LEU A 106 11.31 3.26 5.26
CA LEU A 106 11.32 1.80 5.32
C LEU A 106 10.12 1.24 4.56
N ALA A 107 10.37 0.35 3.61
CA ALA A 107 9.33 -0.43 2.96
C ALA A 107 9.38 -1.89 3.42
N VAL A 108 8.23 -2.47 3.72
CA VAL A 108 8.11 -3.87 4.16
C VAL A 108 7.10 -4.59 3.29
N LEU A 109 7.54 -5.64 2.60
CA LEU A 109 6.67 -6.55 1.88
C LEU A 109 6.24 -7.71 2.78
N ILE A 110 4.96 -7.82 3.07
CA ILE A 110 4.38 -9.03 3.67
C ILE A 110 4.12 -10.00 2.52
N HIS A 111 4.74 -11.18 2.57
CA HIS A 111 4.62 -12.18 1.51
C HIS A 111 4.24 -13.55 2.08
N GLY A 112 3.52 -14.35 1.30
CA GLY A 112 3.07 -15.68 1.71
C GLY A 112 1.78 -16.06 1.01
N GLN A 113 1.23 -17.21 1.38
CA GLN A 113 -0.04 -17.66 0.85
C GLN A 113 -1.17 -16.82 1.45
N ARG A 114 -1.94 -16.18 0.58
CA ARG A 114 -3.05 -15.31 0.99
C ARG A 114 -4.17 -16.15 1.61
N ASP A 115 -4.71 -15.70 2.74
CA ASP A 115 -5.96 -16.23 3.27
C ASP A 115 -7.12 -15.66 2.43
N LEU A 116 -7.84 -16.54 1.73
CA LEU A 116 -9.00 -16.17 0.91
C LEU A 116 -10.12 -15.52 1.74
N ALA A 117 -10.15 -15.77 3.06
CA ALA A 117 -11.10 -15.12 3.96
C ALA A 117 -10.75 -13.63 4.23
N ALA A 118 -9.53 -13.19 3.90
CA ALA A 118 -9.07 -11.82 4.07
C ALA A 118 -9.25 -10.94 2.81
N VAL A 119 -9.90 -11.48 1.76
CA VAL A 119 -10.22 -10.72 0.55
C VAL A 119 -11.25 -9.63 0.88
N GLU A 120 -11.00 -8.41 0.48
CA GLU A 120 -11.95 -7.30 0.67
C GLU A 120 -13.19 -7.54 -0.22
N GLU A 121 -14.35 -7.80 0.40
CA GLU A 121 -15.57 -8.17 -0.30
C GLU A 121 -15.99 -7.09 -1.32
N GLY A 122 -16.20 -7.52 -2.58
CA GLY A 122 -16.60 -6.65 -3.68
C GLY A 122 -15.47 -5.80 -4.29
N HIS A 123 -14.19 -6.11 -4.00
CA HIS A 123 -13.07 -5.44 -4.63
C HIS A 123 -12.71 -6.11 -5.96
N VAL A 124 -13.04 -5.48 -7.09
CA VAL A 124 -13.00 -6.04 -8.46
C VAL A 124 -11.63 -6.65 -8.86
N HIS A 125 -10.54 -6.14 -8.30
CA HIS A 125 -9.18 -6.60 -8.65
C HIS A 125 -8.72 -7.79 -7.83
N GLU A 126 -9.26 -7.96 -6.64
CA GLU A 126 -8.85 -9.01 -5.71
C GLU A 126 -9.53 -10.36 -5.97
N GLU A 127 -10.56 -10.38 -6.80
CA GLU A 127 -11.29 -11.59 -7.22
C GLU A 127 -10.62 -12.34 -8.39
N ASN A 128 -9.60 -11.75 -9.04
CA ASN A 128 -8.90 -12.35 -10.18
C ASN A 128 -7.58 -12.99 -9.71
N GLU A 129 -7.58 -14.32 -9.50
CA GLU A 129 -6.42 -15.08 -9.01
C GLU A 129 -5.17 -14.92 -9.91
N GLU A 130 -5.30 -14.95 -11.23
CA GLU A 130 -4.18 -14.77 -12.16
C GLU A 130 -3.53 -13.40 -12.02
N LEU A 131 -4.35 -12.36 -11.84
CA LEU A 131 -3.86 -10.99 -11.62
C LEU A 131 -3.18 -10.86 -10.25
N VAL A 132 -3.71 -11.52 -9.22
CA VAL A 132 -3.12 -11.53 -7.88
C VAL A 132 -1.75 -12.22 -7.90
N ASP A 133 -1.62 -13.36 -8.57
CA ASP A 133 -0.34 -14.07 -8.71
C ASP A 133 0.69 -13.22 -9.46
N LYS A 134 0.30 -12.61 -10.57
CA LYS A 134 1.14 -11.69 -11.32
C LYS A 134 1.56 -10.48 -10.48
N CYS A 135 0.66 -9.94 -9.68
CA CYS A 135 0.95 -8.83 -8.79
C CYS A 135 1.96 -9.25 -7.69
N ALA A 136 1.83 -10.46 -7.14
CA ALA A 136 2.78 -11.01 -6.17
C ALA A 136 4.19 -11.16 -6.75
N GLU A 137 4.31 -11.60 -8.01
CA GLU A 137 5.59 -11.65 -8.72
C GLU A 137 6.19 -10.24 -8.89
N VAL A 138 5.39 -9.26 -9.32
CA VAL A 138 5.85 -7.87 -9.45
C VAL A 138 6.28 -7.31 -8.09
N PHE A 139 5.54 -7.53 -7.01
CA PHE A 139 5.95 -7.14 -5.66
C PHE A 139 7.30 -7.74 -5.27
N SER A 140 7.54 -9.02 -5.57
CA SER A 140 8.82 -9.66 -5.29
C SER A 140 9.97 -9.00 -6.05
N ASN A 141 9.77 -8.68 -7.32
CA ASN A 141 10.76 -8.00 -8.15
C ASN A 141 11.05 -6.57 -7.67
N LEU A 142 10.01 -5.82 -7.26
CA LEU A 142 10.18 -4.49 -6.68
C LEU A 142 10.90 -4.55 -5.33
N ALA A 143 10.58 -5.53 -4.49
CA ALA A 143 11.23 -5.71 -3.21
C ALA A 143 12.74 -6.03 -3.37
N GLU A 144 13.13 -6.76 -4.41
CA GLU A 144 14.53 -6.99 -4.75
C GLU A 144 15.17 -5.72 -5.32
N LYS A 145 14.52 -5.04 -6.26
CA LYS A 145 15.02 -3.81 -6.90
C LYS A 145 15.30 -2.68 -5.90
N TYR A 146 14.45 -2.56 -4.87
CA TYR A 146 14.49 -1.45 -3.91
C TYR A 146 14.97 -1.85 -2.51
N ASP A 147 15.46 -3.07 -2.34
CA ASP A 147 15.94 -3.60 -1.06
C ASP A 147 14.91 -3.47 0.06
N TRP A 148 13.65 -3.85 -0.23
CA TRP A 148 12.59 -3.83 0.78
C TRP A 148 12.76 -4.97 1.78
N GLU A 149 12.49 -4.69 3.04
CA GLU A 149 12.37 -5.72 4.06
C GLU A 149 11.23 -6.69 3.71
N ARG A 150 11.44 -7.99 3.99
CA ARG A 150 10.47 -9.03 3.70
C ARG A 150 10.04 -9.72 4.97
N VAL A 151 8.74 -9.76 5.22
CA VAL A 151 8.13 -10.46 6.35
C VAL A 151 7.21 -11.55 5.82
N LYS A 152 7.49 -12.80 6.20
CA LYS A 152 6.66 -13.93 5.81
C LYS A 152 5.37 -13.93 6.63
N LEU A 153 4.24 -14.00 5.92
CA LEU A 153 2.92 -14.19 6.53
C LEU A 153 2.93 -15.50 7.35
N GLN A 154 2.43 -15.45 8.58
CA GLN A 154 2.31 -16.55 9.47
C GLN A 154 0.85 -17.01 9.55
N ASP A 155 0.62 -18.24 10.07
CA ASP A 155 -0.73 -18.79 10.25
C ASP A 155 -1.58 -17.95 11.22
N LYS A 156 -0.94 -17.25 12.16
CA LYS A 156 -1.60 -16.37 13.11
C LYS A 156 -1.22 -14.92 12.85
N ILE A 157 -2.22 -14.05 12.88
CA ILE A 157 -2.04 -12.59 12.69
C ILE A 157 -1.07 -12.02 13.72
N GLU A 158 -1.13 -12.50 14.97
CA GLU A 158 -0.26 -12.06 16.07
C GLU A 158 1.22 -12.34 15.80
N ASP A 159 1.52 -13.49 15.17
CA ASP A 159 2.89 -13.87 14.85
C ASP A 159 3.44 -13.02 13.69
N THR A 160 2.64 -12.73 12.67
CA THR A 160 3.00 -11.77 11.61
C THR A 160 3.19 -10.36 12.18
N ALA A 161 2.30 -9.91 13.05
CA ALA A 161 2.39 -8.61 13.70
C ALA A 161 3.64 -8.49 14.58
N LYS A 162 4.07 -9.59 15.22
CA LYS A 162 5.31 -9.64 15.98
C LYS A 162 6.53 -9.46 15.08
N LEU A 163 6.59 -10.18 13.95
CA LEU A 163 7.70 -10.05 12.99
C LEU A 163 7.79 -8.65 12.39
N LEU A 164 6.64 -8.05 12.02
CA LEU A 164 6.57 -6.66 11.57
C LEU A 164 7.11 -5.69 12.61
N TYR A 165 6.69 -5.87 13.87
CA TYR A 165 7.17 -5.05 14.96
C TYR A 165 8.69 -5.17 15.15
N GLU A 166 9.25 -6.39 15.13
CA GLU A 166 10.68 -6.64 15.25
C GLU A 166 11.48 -5.99 14.10
N THR A 167 10.94 -6.03 12.86
CA THR A 167 11.55 -5.38 11.69
C THR A 167 11.58 -3.86 11.86
N ILE A 168 10.46 -3.25 12.25
CA ILE A 168 10.38 -1.79 12.47
C ILE A 168 11.26 -1.36 13.64
N SER A 169 11.28 -2.12 14.76
CA SER A 169 12.09 -1.80 15.92
C SER A 169 13.59 -1.80 15.60
N ARG A 170 14.05 -2.69 14.72
CA ARG A 170 15.45 -2.70 14.25
C ARG A 170 15.80 -1.44 13.43
N PHE A 171 14.84 -0.93 12.68
CA PHE A 171 15.02 0.30 11.91
C PHE A 171 15.02 1.56 12.79
N LEU A 172 14.25 1.57 13.90
CA LEU A 172 14.13 2.72 14.80
C LEU A 172 15.32 2.85 15.79
N ASN A 173 16.13 1.80 16.01
CA ASN A 173 17.31 1.77 16.88
C ASN A 173 18.60 1.97 16.11
#